data_2c3c38f8505ba3d22dbe10965b79b7f4
#
_entry.id   2c3c38f8505ba3d22dbe10965b79b7f4
#
_cell.length_a   1.000
_cell.length_b   1.000
_cell.length_c   1.000
_cell.angle_alpha   90.00
_cell.angle_beta   90.00
_cell.angle_gamma   90.00
#
_symmetry.space_group_name_H-M   'P 1'
#
loop_
_entity.id
_entity.type
_entity.pdbx_description
1 polymer ?
#
loop_
_entity_poly.entity_id
_entity_poly.type
_entity_poly.pdbx_seq_one_letter_code
_entity_poly.pdbx_strand_id
1 'polypeptide(L)'
;MTSVSYEAFALCKNLNSVTIPSTVKTIGIRSFYGTKISKITVPSKTKTIGQGAFGSCKSLKTIVMPGDFKLKLEEDTDDKLWYVASDQSAVDTITFNTKLKLANVSYLSANNLVVAKNDPSYQSIEGVIYTKDGKGIVRVPQKRTELKIKEGCTEFNMQSVLYNSTDSEGDEFNNCSKLKKIVIPSSVKSINKIKYKTDRADACDMHVDTIEIAPKDFDANSLYALGSSLGKNITIESLMKLLPDQITYKDHMYITKDHGLLKYDGKDANVEIPEEITWIAPEAFYRNETLKNVKLPSKITTIEENTFYGCSELEAVVIPDQVTMIGKSAFDECTVLKSVTFGKSLKVIKDHAFASVNIRNFTIPSGIQKIETGAFAGINQIGTVTFEGSTKYVAADAFMNSTGIKLVYKKGIKEAQTELSYDYIIARKNGNNKVRTTWQPVSGANGYQLKFSTDKKFKKVLKTVMVKKNVSNATTYVKNKKKTLYIKVRPYQTINKKNVYGRWSYLQL
;
A
#
# COMPACT_ATOMS: atom_id res chain seq x y z
N MET A 1 -6.98 41.41 10.31
CA MET A 1 -6.75 40.11 10.96
C MET A 1 -6.40 39.10 9.86
N THR A 2 -5.26 38.40 9.96
CA THR A 2 -4.81 37.45 8.95
C THR A 2 -4.80 35.99 9.45
N SER A 3 -5.00 35.81 10.75
CA SER A 3 -5.05 34.46 11.38
C SER A 3 -6.03 34.44 12.55
N VAL A 4 -6.63 33.27 12.77
CA VAL A 4 -7.27 32.89 14.02
C VAL A 4 -6.25 32.01 14.76
N SER A 5 -5.94 32.35 16.02
CA SER A 5 -4.89 31.72 16.79
C SER A 5 -5.28 30.31 17.28
N TYR A 6 -4.29 29.58 17.82
CA TYR A 6 -4.48 28.34 18.56
C TYR A 6 -5.55 28.51 19.64
N GLU A 7 -6.54 27.64 19.69
CA GLU A 7 -7.64 27.58 20.68
C GLU A 7 -8.40 28.92 20.92
N ALA A 8 -8.33 29.89 19.98
CA ALA A 8 -8.85 31.25 20.20
C ALA A 8 -10.32 31.33 20.69
N PHE A 9 -11.16 30.37 20.25
CA PHE A 9 -12.57 30.24 20.65
C PHE A 9 -12.90 28.84 21.16
N ALA A 10 -11.88 28.05 21.55
CA ALA A 10 -12.11 26.71 22.07
C ALA A 10 -13.05 26.75 23.29
N LEU A 11 -14.01 25.81 23.32
CA LEU A 11 -14.99 25.66 24.39
C LEU A 11 -15.88 26.91 24.67
N CYS A 12 -15.92 27.85 23.74
CA CYS A 12 -16.89 28.97 23.81
C CYS A 12 -18.32 28.43 23.57
N LYS A 13 -18.90 27.81 24.61
CA LYS A 13 -20.17 27.06 24.54
C LYS A 13 -21.40 27.91 24.13
N ASN A 14 -21.31 29.26 24.17
CA ASN A 14 -22.36 30.18 23.75
C ASN A 14 -22.12 30.74 22.34
N LEU A 15 -20.98 30.43 21.69
CA LEU A 15 -20.67 30.87 20.33
C LEU A 15 -21.47 30.03 19.33
N ASN A 16 -22.54 30.59 18.77
CA ASN A 16 -23.45 29.93 17.82
C ASN A 16 -23.26 30.37 16.36
N SER A 17 -22.57 31.48 16.13
CA SER A 17 -22.24 31.99 14.80
C SER A 17 -20.92 32.76 14.81
N VAL A 18 -20.21 32.77 13.69
CA VAL A 18 -19.00 33.57 13.50
C VAL A 18 -18.83 33.91 12.02
N THR A 19 -18.38 35.10 11.72
CA THR A 19 -17.96 35.52 10.39
C THR A 19 -16.45 35.62 10.37
N ILE A 20 -15.80 34.82 9.53
CA ILE A 20 -14.35 34.86 9.34
C ILE A 20 -14.04 35.87 8.22
N PRO A 21 -13.26 36.93 8.50
CA PRO A 21 -12.91 37.94 7.49
C PRO A 21 -12.15 37.34 6.31
N SER A 22 -12.38 37.82 5.09
CA SER A 22 -11.75 37.35 3.85
C SER A 22 -10.22 37.46 3.80
N THR A 23 -9.65 38.23 4.73
CA THR A 23 -8.19 38.42 4.89
C THR A 23 -7.51 37.27 5.66
N VAL A 24 -8.28 36.37 6.31
CA VAL A 24 -7.73 35.29 7.13
C VAL A 24 -7.11 34.22 6.26
N LYS A 25 -5.82 33.96 6.46
CA LYS A 25 -5.01 32.96 5.75
C LYS A 25 -4.79 31.68 6.55
N THR A 26 -4.94 31.77 7.87
CA THR A 26 -4.68 30.65 8.79
C THR A 26 -5.79 30.53 9.82
N ILE A 27 -6.33 29.33 9.97
CA ILE A 27 -7.19 28.89 11.07
C ILE A 27 -6.33 27.99 11.98
N GLY A 28 -6.20 28.37 13.25
CA GLY A 28 -5.37 27.68 14.23
C GLY A 28 -5.92 26.30 14.64
N ILE A 29 -5.04 25.50 15.25
CA ILE A 29 -5.42 24.22 15.86
C ILE A 29 -6.48 24.48 16.93
N ARG A 30 -7.52 23.64 16.97
CA ARG A 30 -8.65 23.68 17.91
C ARG A 30 -9.33 25.06 18.05
N SER A 31 -9.16 25.97 17.10
CA SER A 31 -9.58 27.38 17.24
C SER A 31 -11.07 27.58 17.49
N PHE A 32 -11.95 26.69 17.03
CA PHE A 32 -13.40 26.69 17.29
C PHE A 32 -13.88 25.39 17.94
N TYR A 33 -12.98 24.63 18.56
CA TYR A 33 -13.28 23.34 19.19
C TYR A 33 -14.40 23.46 20.24
N GLY A 34 -15.39 22.59 20.18
CA GLY A 34 -16.46 22.50 21.19
C GLY A 34 -17.42 23.68 21.22
N THR A 35 -17.50 24.52 20.17
CA THR A 35 -18.47 25.60 20.05
C THR A 35 -19.85 25.10 19.61
N LYS A 36 -20.87 25.97 19.69
CA LYS A 36 -22.24 25.74 19.20
C LYS A 36 -22.50 26.27 17.78
N ILE A 37 -21.46 26.58 17.02
CA ILE A 37 -21.60 27.10 15.65
C ILE A 37 -22.36 26.03 14.82
N SER A 38 -23.41 26.49 14.11
CA SER A 38 -24.22 25.58 13.26
C SER A 38 -23.77 25.55 11.80
N LYS A 39 -23.16 26.63 11.33
CA LYS A 39 -22.61 26.80 9.98
C LYS A 39 -21.36 27.66 10.03
N ILE A 40 -20.34 27.30 9.23
CA ILE A 40 -19.15 28.14 9.09
C ILE A 40 -18.71 28.25 7.63
N THR A 41 -18.23 29.44 7.26
CA THR A 41 -17.60 29.69 5.96
C THR A 41 -16.14 30.09 6.19
N VAL A 42 -15.21 29.25 5.80
CA VAL A 42 -13.78 29.52 5.77
C VAL A 42 -13.46 30.22 4.43
N PRO A 43 -12.83 31.41 4.45
CA PRO A 43 -12.51 32.12 3.23
C PRO A 43 -11.65 31.33 2.24
N SER A 44 -11.87 31.49 0.94
CA SER A 44 -11.11 30.80 -0.13
C SER A 44 -9.61 31.12 -0.13
N LYS A 45 -9.21 32.25 0.47
CA LYS A 45 -7.80 32.64 0.63
C LYS A 45 -7.11 31.97 1.81
N THR A 46 -7.82 31.23 2.65
CA THR A 46 -7.23 30.47 3.77
C THR A 46 -6.42 29.29 3.23
N LYS A 47 -5.14 29.24 3.58
CA LYS A 47 -4.19 28.21 3.09
C LYS A 47 -3.80 27.22 4.15
N THR A 48 -4.06 27.49 5.42
CA THR A 48 -3.72 26.60 6.53
C THR A 48 -4.91 26.45 7.46
N ILE A 49 -5.26 25.20 7.78
CA ILE A 49 -6.31 24.87 8.75
C ILE A 49 -5.70 23.88 9.75
N GLY A 50 -5.85 24.18 11.03
CA GLY A 50 -5.29 23.38 12.12
C GLY A 50 -6.13 22.14 12.42
N GLN A 51 -5.47 21.15 12.98
CA GLN A 51 -6.05 19.94 13.54
C GLN A 51 -7.16 20.32 14.54
N GLY A 52 -8.32 19.64 14.47
CA GLY A 52 -9.43 19.88 15.38
C GLY A 52 -10.03 21.29 15.33
N ALA A 53 -9.73 22.09 14.29
CA ALA A 53 -10.22 23.48 14.20
C ALA A 53 -11.72 23.59 14.43
N PHE A 54 -12.50 22.60 13.98
CA PHE A 54 -13.96 22.49 14.16
C PHE A 54 -14.34 21.18 14.87
N GLY A 55 -13.43 20.62 15.65
CA GLY A 55 -13.67 19.38 16.41
C GLY A 55 -14.73 19.58 17.49
N SER A 56 -15.46 18.50 17.82
CA SER A 56 -16.49 18.48 18.88
C SER A 56 -17.60 19.57 18.77
N CYS A 57 -17.77 20.16 17.59
CA CYS A 57 -18.85 21.14 17.33
C CYS A 57 -20.16 20.39 17.07
N LYS A 58 -20.85 19.96 18.14
CA LYS A 58 -22.06 19.11 18.05
C LYS A 58 -23.24 19.73 17.29
N SER A 59 -23.26 21.05 17.08
CA SER A 59 -24.29 21.76 16.33
C SER A 59 -23.91 22.02 14.86
N LEU A 60 -22.65 21.83 14.48
CA LEU A 60 -22.11 22.20 13.18
C LEU A 60 -22.62 21.26 12.09
N LYS A 61 -23.49 21.74 11.21
CA LYS A 61 -24.11 20.99 10.10
C LYS A 61 -23.40 21.23 8.77
N THR A 62 -22.92 22.45 8.54
CA THR A 62 -22.36 22.84 7.24
C THR A 62 -21.03 23.56 7.38
N ILE A 63 -20.05 23.10 6.60
CA ILE A 63 -18.76 23.79 6.46
C ILE A 63 -18.56 24.14 4.98
N VAL A 64 -18.27 25.43 4.70
CA VAL A 64 -17.74 25.85 3.41
C VAL A 64 -16.26 26.17 3.60
N MET A 65 -15.37 25.58 2.81
CA MET A 65 -13.92 25.71 3.03
C MET A 65 -13.11 25.56 1.74
N PRO A 66 -11.85 26.05 1.69
CA PRO A 66 -10.98 25.75 0.55
C PRO A 66 -10.71 24.25 0.43
N GLY A 67 -10.58 23.76 -0.80
CA GLY A 67 -10.23 22.36 -1.08
C GLY A 67 -8.71 22.10 -1.11
N ASP A 68 -7.91 23.17 -1.20
CA ASP A 68 -6.44 23.10 -1.36
C ASP A 68 -5.66 23.57 -0.11
N PHE A 69 -6.27 23.48 1.07
CA PHE A 69 -5.62 23.86 2.32
C PHE A 69 -4.46 22.91 2.71
N LYS A 70 -3.57 23.38 3.59
CA LYS A 70 -2.56 22.59 4.28
C LYS A 70 -3.06 22.32 5.71
N LEU A 71 -3.13 21.06 6.10
CA LEU A 71 -3.39 20.70 7.50
C LEU A 71 -2.16 21.06 8.35
N LYS A 72 -2.39 21.75 9.48
CA LYS A 72 -1.38 21.99 10.50
C LYS A 72 -1.67 21.08 11.69
N LEU A 73 -0.73 20.19 11.98
CA LEU A 73 -0.80 19.26 13.11
C LEU A 73 -0.20 19.91 14.36
N GLU A 74 -0.59 19.39 15.51
CA GLU A 74 0.02 19.72 16.80
C GLU A 74 1.31 18.91 16.95
N GLU A 75 2.40 19.55 17.35
CA GLU A 75 3.67 18.88 17.64
C GLU A 75 3.57 18.26 19.05
N ASP A 76 4.01 17.01 19.21
CA ASP A 76 4.15 16.30 20.50
C ASP A 76 2.85 15.85 21.22
N THR A 77 1.76 15.58 20.52
CA THR A 77 0.60 14.94 21.16
C THR A 77 0.39 13.52 20.64
N ASP A 78 0.24 12.56 21.59
CA ASP A 78 -0.25 11.20 21.32
C ASP A 78 -1.74 11.19 20.91
N ASP A 79 -2.39 12.35 20.89
CA ASP A 79 -3.79 12.52 20.52
C ASP A 79 -3.94 12.49 18.99
N LYS A 80 -4.22 11.30 18.47
CA LYS A 80 -4.36 10.98 17.04
C LYS A 80 -5.61 11.55 16.36
N LEU A 81 -6.10 12.72 16.78
CA LEU A 81 -7.25 13.37 16.18
C LEU A 81 -6.85 14.19 14.93
N TRP A 82 -6.51 13.48 13.86
CA TRP A 82 -6.06 14.06 12.57
C TRP A 82 -7.13 14.86 11.80
N TYR A 83 -8.31 15.06 12.37
CA TYR A 83 -9.45 15.66 11.68
C TYR A 83 -9.51 17.18 11.85
N VAL A 84 -9.89 17.88 10.78
CA VAL A 84 -10.32 19.27 10.83
C VAL A 84 -11.66 19.39 11.56
N ALA A 85 -12.58 18.44 11.28
CA ALA A 85 -13.85 18.26 11.97
C ALA A 85 -14.00 16.77 12.30
N SER A 86 -13.97 16.42 13.58
CA SER A 86 -13.99 15.04 14.07
C SER A 86 -15.31 14.32 13.80
N ASP A 87 -15.30 13.00 13.94
CA ASP A 87 -16.50 12.15 13.84
C ASP A 87 -17.57 12.50 14.89
N GLN A 88 -17.16 13.10 16.02
CA GLN A 88 -18.07 13.62 17.05
C GLN A 88 -18.79 14.93 16.65
N SER A 89 -18.38 15.60 15.57
CA SER A 89 -19.09 16.75 15.02
C SER A 89 -20.34 16.30 14.26
N ALA A 90 -21.40 17.12 14.28
CA ALA A 90 -22.64 16.80 13.57
C ALA A 90 -22.62 17.17 12.08
N VAL A 91 -21.44 17.34 11.48
CA VAL A 91 -21.29 17.82 10.10
C VAL A 91 -21.98 16.90 9.12
N ASP A 92 -22.92 17.45 8.39
CA ASP A 92 -23.66 16.79 7.32
C ASP A 92 -23.01 17.06 5.97
N THR A 93 -22.71 18.33 5.67
CA THR A 93 -22.22 18.73 4.35
C THR A 93 -20.96 19.60 4.44
N ILE A 94 -19.94 19.20 3.68
CA ILE A 94 -18.74 20.02 3.44
C ILE A 94 -18.71 20.45 1.99
N THR A 95 -18.66 21.75 1.75
CA THR A 95 -18.56 22.36 0.42
C THR A 95 -17.18 22.98 0.22
N PHE A 96 -16.50 22.60 -0.83
CA PHE A 96 -15.23 23.19 -1.22
C PHE A 96 -15.45 24.38 -2.15
N ASN A 97 -14.86 25.53 -1.80
CA ASN A 97 -15.00 26.77 -2.56
C ASN A 97 -13.76 27.08 -3.44
N THR A 98 -12.76 26.19 -3.45
CA THR A 98 -11.60 26.20 -4.35
C THR A 98 -11.38 24.81 -4.92
N LYS A 99 -10.40 24.67 -5.87
CA LYS A 99 -9.97 23.37 -6.41
C LYS A 99 -9.66 22.39 -5.29
N LEU A 100 -10.17 21.15 -5.43
CA LEU A 100 -9.98 20.12 -4.43
C LEU A 100 -8.60 19.44 -4.57
N LYS A 101 -7.88 19.37 -3.47
CA LYS A 101 -6.75 18.46 -3.29
C LYS A 101 -7.28 17.21 -2.59
N LEU A 102 -7.36 16.08 -3.31
CA LEU A 102 -8.07 14.88 -2.85
C LEU A 102 -7.57 14.35 -1.50
N ALA A 103 -6.27 14.44 -1.21
CA ALA A 103 -5.70 14.04 0.07
C ALA A 103 -6.34 14.75 1.27
N ASN A 104 -6.85 15.98 1.10
CA ASN A 104 -7.48 16.72 2.20
C ASN A 104 -8.82 16.13 2.64
N VAL A 105 -9.46 15.30 1.80
CA VAL A 105 -10.74 14.65 2.15
C VAL A 105 -10.56 13.63 3.29
N SER A 106 -9.38 13.04 3.41
CA SER A 106 -9.06 12.08 4.49
C SER A 106 -9.15 12.70 5.90
N TYR A 107 -9.05 14.02 6.00
CA TYR A 107 -9.14 14.75 7.28
C TYR A 107 -10.56 15.27 7.60
N LEU A 108 -11.58 14.82 6.86
CA LEU A 108 -12.92 15.38 6.90
C LEU A 108 -13.97 14.27 7.06
N SER A 109 -14.85 14.41 8.06
CA SER A 109 -15.94 13.47 8.31
C SER A 109 -17.30 14.12 8.09
N ALA A 110 -18.05 13.68 7.06
CA ALA A 110 -19.36 14.22 6.68
C ALA A 110 -20.23 13.17 5.98
N ASN A 111 -21.54 13.45 5.78
CA ASN A 111 -22.42 12.66 4.93
C ASN A 111 -22.30 13.05 3.45
N ASN A 112 -22.00 14.33 3.17
CA ASN A 112 -21.96 14.89 1.82
C ASN A 112 -20.68 15.72 1.61
N LEU A 113 -20.03 15.51 0.47
CA LEU A 113 -18.91 16.29 -0.01
C LEU A 113 -19.28 16.97 -1.32
N VAL A 114 -19.16 18.30 -1.37
CA VAL A 114 -19.54 19.10 -2.54
C VAL A 114 -18.31 19.84 -3.05
N VAL A 115 -17.81 19.50 -4.23
CA VAL A 115 -16.68 20.20 -4.84
C VAL A 115 -17.12 21.48 -5.54
N ALA A 116 -16.19 22.42 -5.72
CA ALA A 116 -16.46 23.65 -6.45
C ALA A 116 -17.00 23.36 -7.86
N LYS A 117 -18.01 24.11 -8.30
CA LYS A 117 -18.64 23.94 -9.63
C LYS A 117 -17.64 23.97 -10.79
N ASN A 118 -16.57 24.77 -10.66
CA ASN A 118 -15.50 24.94 -11.63
C ASN A 118 -14.26 24.08 -11.33
N ASP A 119 -14.35 23.08 -10.46
CA ASP A 119 -13.23 22.15 -10.23
C ASP A 119 -12.89 21.44 -11.55
N PRO A 120 -11.61 21.45 -11.98
CA PRO A 120 -11.22 20.89 -13.28
C PRO A 120 -11.19 19.35 -13.32
N SER A 121 -11.10 18.71 -12.16
CA SER A 121 -10.82 17.27 -12.05
C SER A 121 -11.99 16.46 -11.52
N TYR A 122 -12.87 17.10 -10.72
CA TYR A 122 -13.90 16.39 -9.98
C TYR A 122 -15.26 17.07 -10.12
N GLN A 123 -16.31 16.27 -9.85
CA GLN A 123 -17.68 16.75 -9.63
C GLN A 123 -18.30 16.00 -8.44
N SER A 124 -19.32 16.58 -7.85
CA SER A 124 -20.09 15.92 -6.81
C SER A 124 -21.48 15.56 -7.34
N ILE A 125 -21.88 14.34 -7.11
CA ILE A 125 -23.20 13.83 -7.45
C ILE A 125 -23.76 13.19 -6.18
N GLU A 126 -24.87 13.70 -5.71
CA GLU A 126 -25.50 13.28 -4.45
C GLU A 126 -24.52 13.24 -3.27
N GLY A 127 -23.59 14.19 -3.21
CA GLY A 127 -22.59 14.29 -2.13
C GLY A 127 -21.41 13.32 -2.22
N VAL A 128 -21.33 12.48 -3.25
CA VAL A 128 -20.18 11.60 -3.57
C VAL A 128 -19.29 12.29 -4.59
N ILE A 129 -17.98 12.16 -4.46
CA ILE A 129 -17.02 12.75 -5.42
C ILE A 129 -16.75 11.75 -6.54
N TYR A 130 -16.98 12.19 -7.75
CA TYR A 130 -16.70 11.50 -9.00
C TYR A 130 -15.59 12.20 -9.79
N THR A 131 -15.00 11.47 -10.75
CA THR A 131 -14.21 12.10 -11.82
C THR A 131 -15.05 13.15 -12.55
N LYS A 132 -14.41 14.10 -13.24
CA LYS A 132 -15.12 15.22 -13.90
C LYS A 132 -16.13 14.75 -14.95
N ASP A 133 -15.86 13.64 -15.61
CA ASP A 133 -16.76 13.00 -16.60
C ASP A 133 -17.84 12.12 -15.96
N GLY A 134 -17.79 11.90 -14.64
CA GLY A 134 -18.75 11.09 -13.90
C GLY A 134 -18.61 9.58 -14.06
N LYS A 135 -17.54 9.12 -14.76
CA LYS A 135 -17.37 7.69 -15.07
C LYS A 135 -16.73 6.88 -13.93
N GLY A 136 -16.03 7.52 -13.02
CA GLY A 136 -15.38 6.85 -11.89
C GLY A 136 -15.74 7.48 -10.55
N ILE A 137 -15.95 6.65 -9.52
CA ILE A 137 -16.06 7.12 -8.14
C ILE A 137 -14.65 7.38 -7.60
N VAL A 138 -14.47 8.57 -7.02
CA VAL A 138 -13.18 9.00 -6.47
C VAL A 138 -13.19 8.94 -4.95
N ARG A 139 -14.30 9.35 -4.31
CA ARG A 139 -14.39 9.37 -2.86
C ARG A 139 -15.83 9.31 -2.37
N VAL A 140 -16.11 8.39 -1.45
CA VAL A 140 -17.38 8.26 -0.74
C VAL A 140 -17.23 8.93 0.64
N PRO A 141 -18.18 9.75 1.10
CA PRO A 141 -18.12 10.38 2.42
C PRO A 141 -18.17 9.35 3.56
N GLN A 142 -17.36 9.55 4.60
CA GLN A 142 -17.15 8.58 5.69
C GLN A 142 -18.41 8.27 6.53
N LYS A 143 -19.34 9.21 6.67
CA LYS A 143 -20.55 9.02 7.48
C LYS A 143 -21.71 8.38 6.73
N ARG A 144 -21.54 8.08 5.45
CA ARG A 144 -22.59 7.47 4.65
C ARG A 144 -22.93 6.06 5.13
N THR A 145 -24.23 5.79 5.19
CA THR A 145 -24.77 4.45 5.48
C THR A 145 -25.16 3.69 4.22
N GLU A 146 -25.44 4.40 3.11
CA GLU A 146 -25.78 3.84 1.81
C GLU A 146 -24.99 4.54 0.70
N LEU A 147 -24.44 3.77 -0.22
CA LEU A 147 -23.86 4.23 -1.47
C LEU A 147 -24.71 3.76 -2.64
N LYS A 148 -25.39 4.66 -3.29
CA LYS A 148 -26.03 4.42 -4.59
C LYS A 148 -25.11 4.98 -5.68
N ILE A 149 -24.51 4.06 -6.46
CA ILE A 149 -23.62 4.47 -7.55
C ILE A 149 -24.50 5.03 -8.68
N LYS A 150 -24.11 6.18 -9.22
CA LYS A 150 -24.84 6.85 -10.29
C LYS A 150 -24.85 6.00 -11.57
N GLU A 151 -25.98 5.92 -12.26
CA GLU A 151 -26.05 5.37 -13.61
C GLU A 151 -25.16 6.15 -14.57
N GLY A 152 -24.43 5.46 -15.46
CA GLY A 152 -23.38 5.99 -16.32
C GLY A 152 -21.98 6.01 -15.70
N CYS A 153 -21.83 5.68 -14.40
CA CYS A 153 -20.53 5.35 -13.80
C CYS A 153 -20.07 4.01 -14.37
N THR A 154 -18.85 3.94 -14.88
CA THR A 154 -18.29 2.73 -15.53
C THR A 154 -17.26 2.02 -14.68
N GLU A 155 -16.69 2.69 -13.68
CA GLU A 155 -15.62 2.15 -12.82
C GLU A 155 -15.93 2.39 -11.34
N PHE A 156 -15.92 1.31 -10.57
CA PHE A 156 -16.01 1.38 -9.11
C PHE A 156 -14.65 0.97 -8.50
N ASN A 157 -13.89 1.95 -8.09
CA ASN A 157 -12.64 1.70 -7.37
C ASN A 157 -12.95 1.56 -5.88
N MET A 158 -12.67 0.38 -5.29
CA MET A 158 -12.88 0.09 -3.88
C MET A 158 -12.10 1.03 -2.97
N GLN A 159 -10.98 1.58 -3.42
CA GLN A 159 -10.25 2.61 -2.67
C GLN A 159 -11.04 3.91 -2.45
N SER A 160 -12.14 4.12 -3.18
CA SER A 160 -13.03 5.26 -2.96
C SER A 160 -13.83 5.16 -1.66
N VAL A 161 -14.03 3.94 -1.13
CA VAL A 161 -14.71 3.64 0.13
C VAL A 161 -13.72 3.31 1.26
N LEU A 162 -12.49 2.87 0.92
CA LEU A 162 -11.44 2.53 1.85
C LEU A 162 -10.31 3.57 1.71
N TYR A 163 -10.18 4.45 2.67
CA TYR A 163 -9.13 5.47 2.67
C TYR A 163 -7.89 4.95 3.37
N ASN A 164 -6.74 5.01 2.71
CA ASN A 164 -5.46 4.96 3.37
C ASN A 164 -4.93 6.39 3.54
N SER A 165 -4.92 6.91 4.75
CA SER A 165 -4.03 7.99 5.12
C SER A 165 -2.70 7.36 5.52
N THR A 166 -1.79 7.20 4.59
CA THR A 166 -0.42 6.86 4.95
C THR A 166 0.31 8.14 5.29
N ASP A 167 0.47 8.42 6.56
CA ASP A 167 1.69 9.00 7.03
C ASP A 167 2.70 7.89 7.36
N SER A 168 3.93 8.27 7.61
CA SER A 168 5.09 7.39 7.78
C SER A 168 5.07 6.51 9.03
N GLU A 169 3.98 6.47 9.80
CA GLU A 169 3.88 5.81 11.11
C GLU A 169 2.70 4.83 11.28
N GLY A 170 1.95 4.57 10.20
CA GLY A 170 1.23 3.30 10.07
C GLY A 170 -0.06 3.10 10.86
N ASP A 171 -0.71 4.10 11.42
CA ASP A 171 -1.92 3.92 12.19
C ASP A 171 -3.11 4.77 11.70
N GLU A 172 -4.25 4.10 11.56
CA GLU A 172 -5.63 4.51 11.35
C GLU A 172 -6.12 4.61 9.90
N PHE A 173 -6.89 3.57 9.58
CA PHE A 173 -7.72 3.50 8.37
C PHE A 173 -8.97 4.36 8.57
N ASN A 174 -9.06 5.48 7.88
CA ASN A 174 -10.32 6.18 7.68
C ASN A 174 -11.10 5.48 6.57
N ASN A 175 -11.95 4.56 6.92
CA ASN A 175 -12.86 3.87 5.99
C ASN A 175 -14.29 4.37 6.17
N CYS A 176 -15.16 3.99 5.23
CA CYS A 176 -16.59 4.21 5.35
C CYS A 176 -17.22 3.15 6.29
N SER A 177 -16.75 3.07 7.55
CA SER A 177 -17.17 2.06 8.53
C SER A 177 -18.68 2.04 8.80
N LYS A 178 -19.39 3.13 8.49
CA LYS A 178 -20.84 3.24 8.63
C LYS A 178 -21.61 2.77 7.40
N LEU A 179 -20.93 2.45 6.31
CA LEU A 179 -21.57 2.03 5.07
C LEU A 179 -22.15 0.62 5.20
N LYS A 180 -23.47 0.53 5.09
CA LYS A 180 -24.22 -0.72 5.27
C LYS A 180 -24.76 -1.29 3.96
N LYS A 181 -24.98 -0.43 2.97
CA LYS A 181 -25.57 -0.82 1.70
C LYS A 181 -24.85 -0.18 0.52
N ILE A 182 -24.62 -0.98 -0.53
CA ILE A 182 -24.11 -0.50 -1.82
C ILE A 182 -25.05 -0.95 -2.93
N VAL A 183 -25.43 -0.01 -3.82
CA VAL A 183 -26.20 -0.26 -5.02
C VAL A 183 -25.34 -0.03 -6.25
N ILE A 184 -25.11 -1.08 -7.04
CA ILE A 184 -24.25 -1.06 -8.23
C ILE A 184 -25.12 -1.16 -9.49
N PRO A 185 -25.15 -0.10 -10.32
CA PRO A 185 -25.96 -0.09 -11.55
C PRO A 185 -25.31 -0.90 -12.68
N SER A 186 -26.09 -1.20 -13.72
CA SER A 186 -25.66 -1.95 -14.90
C SER A 186 -24.55 -1.26 -15.71
N SER A 187 -24.37 0.06 -15.57
CA SER A 187 -23.32 0.82 -16.25
C SER A 187 -21.91 0.54 -15.73
N VAL A 188 -21.74 0.04 -14.49
CA VAL A 188 -20.42 -0.28 -13.92
C VAL A 188 -19.83 -1.47 -14.65
N LYS A 189 -18.70 -1.29 -15.33
CA LYS A 189 -18.03 -2.32 -16.14
C LYS A 189 -16.90 -3.03 -15.41
N SER A 190 -16.27 -2.36 -14.47
CA SER A 190 -15.17 -2.92 -13.70
C SER A 190 -15.20 -2.44 -12.25
N ILE A 191 -14.74 -3.34 -11.37
CA ILE A 191 -14.55 -3.07 -9.94
C ILE A 191 -13.10 -3.41 -9.61
N ASN A 192 -12.37 -2.40 -9.17
CA ASN A 192 -10.95 -2.56 -8.92
C ASN A 192 -10.70 -2.84 -7.43
N LYS A 193 -9.89 -3.88 -7.15
CA LYS A 193 -9.42 -4.19 -5.81
C LYS A 193 -8.58 -3.05 -5.25
N ILE A 194 -8.58 -2.92 -3.94
CA ILE A 194 -7.72 -2.00 -3.20
C ILE A 194 -6.27 -2.45 -3.34
N LYS A 195 -5.41 -1.53 -3.73
CA LYS A 195 -3.95 -1.74 -3.64
C LYS A 195 -3.51 -1.33 -2.24
N TYR A 196 -3.44 -2.27 -1.32
CA TYR A 196 -2.86 -2.01 0.00
C TYR A 196 -1.38 -1.71 -0.12
N LYS A 197 -0.94 -0.70 0.61
CA LYS A 197 0.50 -0.40 0.81
C LYS A 197 1.09 -1.11 2.04
N THR A 198 0.26 -1.75 2.87
CA THR A 198 0.66 -2.34 4.14
C THR A 198 0.19 -3.79 4.27
N ASP A 199 0.94 -4.60 5.01
CA ASP A 199 0.78 -6.04 5.21
C ASP A 199 -0.39 -6.43 6.15
N ARG A 200 -1.32 -5.51 6.43
CA ARG A 200 -2.45 -5.74 7.32
C ARG A 200 -3.75 -5.86 6.52
N ALA A 201 -3.99 -7.05 5.96
CA ALA A 201 -5.27 -7.41 5.34
C ALA A 201 -6.44 -7.36 6.34
N ASP A 202 -6.16 -7.49 7.64
CA ASP A 202 -7.14 -7.59 8.71
C ASP A 202 -7.71 -6.24 9.19
N ALA A 203 -7.21 -5.13 8.68
CA ALA A 203 -7.54 -3.79 9.19
C ALA A 203 -8.73 -3.13 8.49
N CYS A 204 -9.47 -3.86 7.66
CA CYS A 204 -10.65 -3.32 7.01
C CYS A 204 -11.91 -3.58 7.86
N ASP A 205 -12.22 -2.66 8.77
CA ASP A 205 -13.45 -2.69 9.58
C ASP A 205 -14.73 -2.33 8.78
N MET A 206 -14.69 -2.46 7.47
CA MET A 206 -15.90 -2.31 6.67
C MET A 206 -16.82 -3.53 6.86
N HIS A 207 -18.08 -3.24 7.19
CA HIS A 207 -19.13 -4.23 7.34
C HIS A 207 -20.35 -3.79 6.52
N VAL A 208 -20.27 -3.99 5.20
CA VAL A 208 -21.42 -3.80 4.32
C VAL A 208 -22.36 -4.97 4.54
N ASP A 209 -23.61 -4.66 4.90
CA ASP A 209 -24.61 -5.70 5.21
C ASP A 209 -25.28 -6.23 3.93
N THR A 210 -25.49 -5.35 2.95
CA THR A 210 -26.20 -5.70 1.71
C THR A 210 -25.57 -5.03 0.50
N ILE A 211 -25.62 -5.76 -0.62
CA ILE A 211 -25.26 -5.26 -1.93
C ILE A 211 -26.38 -5.55 -2.92
N GLU A 212 -26.80 -4.54 -3.66
CA GLU A 212 -27.73 -4.70 -4.79
C GLU A 212 -26.92 -4.51 -6.07
N ILE A 213 -26.94 -5.53 -6.93
CA ILE A 213 -26.19 -5.52 -8.18
C ILE A 213 -27.21 -5.69 -9.31
N ALA A 214 -27.21 -4.73 -10.26
CA ALA A 214 -27.99 -4.91 -11.49
C ALA A 214 -27.40 -6.08 -12.29
N PRO A 215 -28.25 -6.92 -12.94
CA PRO A 215 -27.80 -8.07 -13.72
C PRO A 215 -26.78 -7.67 -14.77
N LYS A 216 -25.59 -8.24 -14.68
CA LYS A 216 -24.48 -8.00 -15.60
C LYS A 216 -23.37 -9.01 -15.39
N ASP A 217 -22.61 -9.31 -16.45
CA ASP A 217 -21.39 -10.09 -16.37
C ASP A 217 -20.23 -9.22 -15.84
N PHE A 218 -19.62 -9.65 -14.74
CA PHE A 218 -18.38 -9.10 -14.21
C PHE A 218 -17.23 -10.06 -14.49
N ASP A 219 -16.03 -9.52 -14.72
CA ASP A 219 -14.83 -10.32 -14.79
C ASP A 219 -14.43 -10.89 -13.42
N ALA A 220 -13.57 -11.90 -13.42
CA ALA A 220 -13.11 -12.57 -12.21
C ALA A 220 -12.47 -11.60 -11.21
N ASN A 221 -11.71 -10.61 -11.69
CA ASN A 221 -11.10 -9.59 -10.83
C ASN A 221 -12.13 -8.73 -10.10
N SER A 222 -13.21 -8.34 -10.80
CA SER A 222 -14.30 -7.57 -10.20
C SER A 222 -15.07 -8.37 -9.16
N LEU A 223 -15.36 -9.64 -9.43
CA LEU A 223 -16.04 -10.55 -8.50
C LEU A 223 -15.16 -10.80 -7.26
N TYR A 224 -13.86 -11.03 -7.45
CA TYR A 224 -12.94 -11.15 -6.35
C TYR A 224 -12.85 -9.86 -5.52
N ALA A 225 -12.78 -8.69 -6.16
CA ALA A 225 -12.73 -7.40 -5.46
C ALA A 225 -13.95 -7.18 -4.57
N LEU A 226 -15.16 -7.55 -5.04
CA LEU A 226 -16.39 -7.49 -4.24
C LEU A 226 -16.33 -8.45 -3.06
N GLY A 227 -16.00 -9.73 -3.28
CA GLY A 227 -16.03 -10.77 -2.26
C GLY A 227 -14.92 -10.66 -1.21
N SER A 228 -13.85 -9.93 -1.49
CA SER A 228 -12.69 -9.82 -0.59
C SER A 228 -12.57 -8.48 0.13
N SER A 229 -13.35 -7.45 -0.23
CA SER A 229 -13.07 -6.08 0.24
C SER A 229 -14.23 -5.44 1.02
N LEU A 230 -15.41 -6.03 1.09
CA LEU A 230 -16.60 -5.42 1.70
C LEU A 230 -16.97 -5.97 3.08
N GLY A 231 -16.09 -6.80 3.68
CA GLY A 231 -16.29 -7.36 5.01
C GLY A 231 -16.98 -8.74 5.01
N LYS A 232 -17.30 -9.23 6.21
CA LYS A 232 -17.70 -10.63 6.43
C LYS A 232 -19.04 -11.03 5.79
N ASN A 233 -19.92 -10.07 5.52
CA ASN A 233 -21.27 -10.37 4.99
C ASN A 233 -21.29 -10.48 3.47
N ILE A 234 -20.33 -9.88 2.78
CA ILE A 234 -20.19 -9.95 1.32
C ILE A 234 -19.00 -10.85 1.00
N THR A 235 -19.27 -12.12 0.90
CA THR A 235 -18.27 -13.17 0.60
C THR A 235 -18.47 -13.70 -0.82
N ILE A 236 -17.54 -14.50 -1.31
CA ILE A 236 -17.64 -15.16 -2.61
C ILE A 236 -18.88 -16.06 -2.65
N GLU A 237 -19.21 -16.72 -1.54
CA GLU A 237 -20.40 -17.56 -1.39
C GLU A 237 -21.68 -16.73 -1.48
N SER A 238 -21.72 -15.54 -0.88
CA SER A 238 -22.87 -14.65 -0.98
C SER A 238 -23.02 -14.07 -2.39
N LEU A 239 -21.90 -13.75 -3.07
CA LEU A 239 -21.90 -13.30 -4.46
C LEU A 239 -22.39 -14.38 -5.42
N MET A 240 -22.02 -15.64 -5.20
CA MET A 240 -22.54 -16.76 -6.00
C MET A 240 -24.07 -16.88 -5.92
N LYS A 241 -24.66 -16.61 -4.75
CA LYS A 241 -26.13 -16.58 -4.60
C LYS A 241 -26.78 -15.39 -5.31
N LEU A 242 -26.11 -14.24 -5.33
CA LEU A 242 -26.61 -13.03 -6.01
C LEU A 242 -26.42 -13.09 -7.54
N LEU A 243 -25.41 -13.80 -8.00
CA LEU A 243 -24.96 -13.88 -9.39
C LEU A 243 -24.74 -15.35 -9.78
N PRO A 244 -25.80 -16.20 -9.75
CA PRO A 244 -25.65 -17.66 -9.90
C PRO A 244 -25.08 -18.08 -11.27
N ASP A 245 -25.30 -17.27 -12.32
CA ASP A 245 -24.80 -17.54 -13.66
C ASP A 245 -23.34 -17.14 -13.89
N GLN A 246 -22.71 -16.50 -12.90
CA GLN A 246 -21.35 -15.98 -13.03
C GLN A 246 -20.33 -16.74 -12.21
N ILE A 247 -20.72 -17.44 -11.16
CA ILE A 247 -19.83 -18.21 -10.30
C ILE A 247 -20.40 -19.63 -10.16
N THR A 248 -19.59 -20.60 -10.51
CA THR A 248 -19.87 -22.05 -10.34
C THR A 248 -19.02 -22.58 -9.19
N TYR A 249 -19.63 -23.40 -8.32
CA TYR A 249 -18.94 -24.15 -7.29
C TYR A 249 -18.84 -25.62 -7.68
N LYS A 250 -17.60 -26.08 -7.86
CA LYS A 250 -17.31 -27.47 -8.23
C LYS A 250 -15.96 -27.90 -7.64
N ASP A 251 -15.88 -29.12 -7.13
CA ASP A 251 -14.65 -29.70 -6.58
C ASP A 251 -13.94 -28.77 -5.59
N HIS A 252 -14.71 -28.14 -4.69
CA HIS A 252 -14.28 -27.14 -3.72
C HIS A 252 -13.68 -25.86 -4.33
N MET A 253 -13.93 -25.59 -5.61
CA MET A 253 -13.47 -24.41 -6.34
C MET A 253 -14.61 -23.47 -6.69
N TYR A 254 -14.47 -22.19 -6.40
CA TYR A 254 -15.35 -21.12 -6.88
C TYR A 254 -14.78 -20.57 -8.19
N ILE A 255 -15.38 -20.95 -9.30
CA ILE A 255 -14.89 -20.65 -10.65
C ILE A 255 -15.84 -19.67 -11.33
N THR A 256 -15.28 -18.61 -11.92
CA THR A 256 -16.06 -17.64 -12.67
C THR A 256 -16.33 -18.09 -14.11
N LYS A 257 -17.36 -17.53 -14.73
CA LYS A 257 -17.74 -17.79 -16.13
C LYS A 257 -16.59 -17.53 -17.12
N ASP A 258 -15.69 -16.59 -16.81
CA ASP A 258 -14.51 -16.26 -17.59
C ASP A 258 -13.23 -17.04 -17.17
N HIS A 259 -13.44 -18.20 -16.51
CA HIS A 259 -12.38 -19.12 -16.11
C HIS A 259 -11.37 -18.57 -15.07
N GLY A 260 -11.83 -17.73 -14.15
CA GLY A 260 -11.06 -17.34 -12.98
C GLY A 260 -11.37 -18.25 -11.78
N LEU A 261 -10.34 -18.71 -11.06
CA LEU A 261 -10.49 -19.38 -9.76
C LEU A 261 -10.45 -18.35 -8.64
N LEU A 262 -11.60 -18.09 -8.01
CA LEU A 262 -11.72 -17.09 -6.93
C LEU A 262 -11.23 -17.63 -5.58
N LYS A 263 -11.55 -18.89 -5.27
CA LYS A 263 -11.25 -19.52 -3.97
C LYS A 263 -11.30 -21.03 -4.08
N TYR A 264 -10.46 -21.69 -3.31
CA TYR A 264 -10.51 -23.11 -3.00
C TYR A 264 -10.75 -23.28 -1.49
N ASP A 265 -11.81 -23.98 -1.10
CA ASP A 265 -12.16 -24.23 0.31
C ASP A 265 -12.08 -25.70 0.73
N GLY A 266 -11.56 -26.55 -0.16
CA GLY A 266 -11.32 -27.98 0.10
C GLY A 266 -10.14 -28.24 1.03
N LYS A 267 -10.05 -29.50 1.48
CA LYS A 267 -8.98 -30.01 2.34
C LYS A 267 -8.21 -31.15 1.69
N ASP A 268 -8.24 -31.26 0.37
CA ASP A 268 -7.56 -32.31 -0.36
C ASP A 268 -6.04 -32.08 -0.33
N ALA A 269 -5.31 -33.16 -0.06
CA ALA A 269 -3.84 -33.10 -0.05
C ALA A 269 -3.25 -32.90 -1.45
N ASN A 270 -3.95 -33.32 -2.49
CA ASN A 270 -3.53 -33.18 -3.87
C ASN A 270 -4.64 -32.50 -4.66
N VAL A 271 -4.35 -31.34 -5.23
CA VAL A 271 -5.31 -30.53 -5.99
C VAL A 271 -4.82 -30.35 -7.43
N GLU A 272 -5.63 -30.71 -8.39
CA GLU A 272 -5.43 -30.38 -9.79
C GLU A 272 -6.38 -29.26 -10.19
N ILE A 273 -5.82 -28.07 -10.49
CA ILE A 273 -6.62 -26.94 -10.96
C ILE A 273 -6.91 -27.17 -12.45
N PRO A 274 -8.18 -27.09 -12.90
CA PRO A 274 -8.56 -27.34 -14.27
C PRO A 274 -7.78 -26.51 -15.31
N GLU A 275 -7.40 -27.11 -16.43
CA GLU A 275 -6.59 -26.47 -17.48
C GLU A 275 -7.29 -25.31 -18.21
N GLU A 276 -8.62 -25.18 -18.10
CA GLU A 276 -9.37 -24.03 -18.57
C GLU A 276 -9.14 -22.77 -17.74
N ILE A 277 -8.68 -22.88 -16.48
CA ILE A 277 -8.44 -21.74 -15.61
C ILE A 277 -7.29 -20.90 -16.17
N THR A 278 -7.57 -19.60 -16.33
CA THR A 278 -6.64 -18.62 -16.91
C THR A 278 -6.10 -17.64 -15.86
N TRP A 279 -6.75 -17.57 -14.70
CA TRP A 279 -6.38 -16.69 -13.60
C TRP A 279 -6.75 -17.31 -12.25
N ILE A 280 -5.87 -17.18 -11.26
CA ILE A 280 -6.10 -17.61 -9.89
C ILE A 280 -6.05 -16.36 -9.01
N ALA A 281 -7.11 -16.14 -8.23
CA ALA A 281 -7.24 -14.96 -7.39
C ALA A 281 -6.13 -14.89 -6.32
N PRO A 282 -5.77 -13.69 -5.87
CA PRO A 282 -5.02 -13.54 -4.63
C PRO A 282 -5.72 -14.29 -3.51
N GLU A 283 -4.93 -14.88 -2.61
CA GLU A 283 -5.45 -15.61 -1.43
C GLU A 283 -6.32 -16.85 -1.74
N ALA A 284 -6.37 -17.32 -2.99
CA ALA A 284 -7.26 -18.44 -3.38
C ALA A 284 -7.05 -19.73 -2.56
N PHE A 285 -5.82 -19.98 -2.08
CA PHE A 285 -5.45 -21.12 -1.21
C PHE A 285 -4.88 -20.64 0.14
N TYR A 286 -5.19 -19.43 0.55
CA TYR A 286 -4.64 -18.83 1.77
C TYR A 286 -4.80 -19.73 3.00
N ARG A 287 -3.68 -20.07 3.67
CA ARG A 287 -3.62 -20.97 4.84
C ARG A 287 -4.33 -22.31 4.67
N ASN A 288 -4.23 -22.89 3.48
CA ASN A 288 -4.66 -24.27 3.30
C ASN A 288 -3.58 -25.23 3.87
N GLU A 289 -3.79 -25.64 5.11
CA GLU A 289 -2.84 -26.43 5.91
C GLU A 289 -2.87 -27.94 5.55
N THR A 290 -3.64 -28.37 4.55
CA THR A 290 -3.73 -29.75 4.13
C THR A 290 -3.14 -30.02 2.75
N LEU A 291 -2.97 -28.96 1.95
CA LEU A 291 -2.49 -29.02 0.58
C LEU A 291 -1.02 -29.44 0.54
N LYS A 292 -0.73 -30.64 0.00
CA LYS A 292 0.65 -31.16 -0.19
C LYS A 292 1.18 -30.96 -1.59
N ASN A 293 0.32 -31.13 -2.58
CA ASN A 293 0.68 -30.96 -3.99
C ASN A 293 -0.40 -30.20 -4.73
N VAL A 294 0.01 -29.28 -5.58
CA VAL A 294 -0.88 -28.55 -6.48
C VAL A 294 -0.36 -28.62 -7.92
N LYS A 295 -1.24 -29.01 -8.85
CA LYS A 295 -0.97 -28.88 -10.28
C LYS A 295 -1.61 -27.60 -10.78
N LEU A 296 -0.76 -26.66 -11.22
CA LEU A 296 -1.17 -25.38 -11.76
C LEU A 296 -1.51 -25.48 -13.25
N PRO A 297 -2.56 -24.80 -13.74
CA PRO A 297 -2.91 -24.82 -15.16
C PRO A 297 -1.88 -24.07 -16.01
N SER A 298 -1.66 -24.54 -17.23
CA SER A 298 -0.61 -24.04 -18.12
C SER A 298 -0.84 -22.60 -18.63
N LYS A 299 -2.07 -22.10 -18.59
CA LYS A 299 -2.48 -20.81 -19.17
C LYS A 299 -2.31 -19.61 -18.24
N ILE A 300 -2.09 -19.81 -16.95
CA ILE A 300 -1.92 -18.68 -16.03
C ILE A 300 -0.63 -17.93 -16.34
N THR A 301 -0.68 -16.61 -16.21
CA THR A 301 0.47 -15.72 -16.48
C THR A 301 1.06 -15.11 -15.22
N THR A 302 0.37 -15.24 -14.10
CA THR A 302 0.78 -14.72 -12.79
C THR A 302 0.38 -15.70 -11.69
N ILE A 303 1.21 -15.77 -10.64
CA ILE A 303 0.80 -16.25 -9.32
C ILE A 303 0.55 -14.98 -8.52
N GLU A 304 -0.67 -14.77 -8.06
CA GLU A 304 -1.07 -13.52 -7.39
C GLU A 304 -0.56 -13.44 -5.94
N GLU A 305 -0.76 -12.28 -5.32
CA GLU A 305 -0.39 -12.02 -3.92
C GLU A 305 -1.06 -13.01 -2.97
N ASN A 306 -0.29 -13.56 -2.01
CA ASN A 306 -0.76 -14.50 -0.98
C ASN A 306 -1.48 -15.76 -1.49
N THR A 307 -1.41 -16.10 -2.78
CA THR A 307 -2.19 -17.19 -3.36
C THR A 307 -2.04 -18.50 -2.56
N PHE A 308 -0.83 -18.85 -2.13
CA PHE A 308 -0.50 -20.03 -1.32
C PHE A 308 0.13 -19.66 0.03
N TYR A 309 -0.10 -18.44 0.53
CA TYR A 309 0.43 -18.01 1.82
C TYR A 309 0.01 -19.00 2.93
N GLY A 310 0.97 -19.47 3.72
CA GLY A 310 0.69 -20.35 4.85
C GLY A 310 0.19 -21.75 4.48
N CYS A 311 0.40 -22.23 3.23
CA CYS A 311 0.18 -23.64 2.86
C CYS A 311 1.31 -24.48 3.47
N SER A 312 1.23 -24.70 4.79
CA SER A 312 2.33 -25.26 5.60
C SER A 312 2.72 -26.70 5.23
N GLU A 313 1.82 -27.45 4.59
CA GLU A 313 2.06 -28.82 4.13
C GLU A 313 2.45 -28.93 2.64
N LEU A 314 2.54 -27.80 1.90
CA LEU A 314 2.91 -27.82 0.48
C LEU A 314 4.38 -28.22 0.31
N GLU A 315 4.64 -29.37 -0.34
CA GLU A 315 5.98 -29.96 -0.45
C GLU A 315 6.74 -29.52 -1.71
N ALA A 316 6.04 -29.38 -2.83
CA ALA A 316 6.64 -29.02 -4.11
C ALA A 316 5.68 -28.23 -4.99
N VAL A 317 6.22 -27.36 -5.85
CA VAL A 317 5.45 -26.64 -6.85
C VAL A 317 6.23 -26.50 -8.17
N VAL A 318 5.52 -26.71 -9.28
CA VAL A 318 6.01 -26.42 -10.63
C VAL A 318 5.30 -25.19 -11.14
N ILE A 319 6.05 -24.12 -11.34
CA ILE A 319 5.53 -22.87 -11.90
C ILE A 319 5.44 -23.01 -13.42
N PRO A 320 4.26 -22.83 -14.02
CA PRO A 320 4.09 -22.99 -15.47
C PRO A 320 4.96 -22.03 -16.31
N ASP A 321 5.31 -22.46 -17.51
CA ASP A 321 6.20 -21.72 -18.40
C ASP A 321 5.67 -20.32 -18.81
N GLN A 322 4.33 -20.12 -18.80
CA GLN A 322 3.70 -18.83 -19.13
C GLN A 322 3.73 -17.81 -17.98
N VAL A 323 4.03 -18.23 -16.76
CA VAL A 323 4.06 -17.34 -15.60
C VAL A 323 5.22 -16.36 -15.72
N THR A 324 4.88 -15.08 -15.69
CA THR A 324 5.84 -13.97 -15.80
C THR A 324 6.14 -13.31 -14.45
N MET A 325 5.25 -13.47 -13.45
CA MET A 325 5.38 -12.85 -12.13
C MET A 325 4.87 -13.77 -11.03
N ILE A 326 5.62 -13.84 -9.94
CA ILE A 326 5.19 -14.42 -8.67
C ILE A 326 4.95 -13.24 -7.71
N GLY A 327 3.73 -13.16 -7.19
CA GLY A 327 3.20 -12.08 -6.36
C GLY A 327 3.84 -12.00 -4.97
N LYS A 328 3.52 -10.94 -4.26
CA LYS A 328 3.96 -10.70 -2.88
C LYS A 328 3.48 -11.84 -1.99
N SER A 329 4.37 -12.37 -1.15
CA SER A 329 4.09 -13.45 -0.19
C SER A 329 3.35 -14.66 -0.77
N ALA A 330 3.48 -14.92 -2.09
CA ALA A 330 2.69 -15.95 -2.77
C ALA A 330 2.88 -17.35 -2.19
N PHE A 331 4.08 -17.68 -1.68
CA PHE A 331 4.43 -18.94 -1.01
C PHE A 331 5.08 -18.70 0.36
N ASP A 332 4.90 -17.53 0.96
CA ASP A 332 5.42 -17.23 2.28
C ASP A 332 4.77 -18.16 3.33
N GLU A 333 5.52 -18.56 4.34
CA GLU A 333 5.10 -19.56 5.35
C GLU A 333 4.72 -20.95 4.79
N CYS A 334 5.12 -21.32 3.56
CA CYS A 334 5.06 -22.70 3.09
C CYS A 334 6.25 -23.50 3.68
N THR A 335 6.18 -23.79 4.97
CA THR A 335 7.36 -24.20 5.79
C THR A 335 7.96 -25.53 5.42
N VAL A 336 7.24 -26.40 4.71
CA VAL A 336 7.76 -27.69 4.21
C VAL A 336 8.07 -27.69 2.70
N LEU A 337 7.90 -26.56 2.01
CA LEU A 337 8.19 -26.46 0.57
C LEU A 337 9.68 -26.66 0.30
N LYS A 338 10.03 -27.84 -0.28
CA LYS A 338 11.40 -28.28 -0.52
C LYS A 338 11.86 -28.06 -1.94
N SER A 339 10.93 -28.02 -2.89
CA SER A 339 11.24 -27.99 -4.33
C SER A 339 10.35 -26.97 -5.06
N VAL A 340 11.01 -26.10 -5.81
CA VAL A 340 10.35 -25.15 -6.72
C VAL A 340 11.01 -25.25 -8.09
N THR A 341 10.22 -25.55 -9.11
CA THR A 341 10.66 -25.48 -10.51
C THR A 341 10.09 -24.21 -11.11
N PHE A 342 10.94 -23.29 -11.53
CA PHE A 342 10.51 -22.03 -12.14
C PHE A 342 10.28 -22.15 -13.63
N GLY A 343 9.16 -21.62 -14.14
CA GLY A 343 8.88 -21.51 -15.56
C GLY A 343 9.84 -20.58 -16.32
N LYS A 344 9.99 -20.80 -17.61
CA LYS A 344 11.00 -20.12 -18.46
C LYS A 344 10.69 -18.64 -18.71
N SER A 345 9.42 -18.23 -18.65
CA SER A 345 9.00 -16.85 -18.89
C SER A 345 9.04 -15.95 -17.66
N LEU A 346 9.43 -16.48 -16.49
CA LEU A 346 9.42 -15.75 -15.23
C LEU A 346 10.37 -14.54 -15.28
N LYS A 347 9.84 -13.35 -14.94
CA LYS A 347 10.55 -12.06 -14.97
C LYS A 347 10.69 -11.42 -13.61
N VAL A 348 9.70 -11.58 -12.73
CA VAL A 348 9.64 -10.88 -11.45
C VAL A 348 9.26 -11.84 -10.34
N ILE A 349 10.04 -11.81 -9.25
CA ILE A 349 9.71 -12.41 -7.96
C ILE A 349 9.53 -11.27 -6.98
N LYS A 350 8.32 -11.12 -6.45
CA LYS A 350 7.92 -10.00 -5.58
C LYS A 350 8.37 -10.17 -4.14
N ASP A 351 8.10 -9.15 -3.32
CA ASP A 351 8.42 -9.11 -1.89
C ASP A 351 7.95 -10.37 -1.17
N HIS A 352 8.83 -10.99 -0.39
CA HIS A 352 8.56 -12.16 0.47
C HIS A 352 7.96 -13.39 -0.25
N ALA A 353 8.00 -13.44 -1.59
CA ALA A 353 7.30 -14.47 -2.37
C ALA A 353 7.60 -15.90 -1.93
N PHE A 354 8.79 -16.20 -1.42
CA PHE A 354 9.24 -17.48 -0.88
C PHE A 354 9.91 -17.29 0.50
N ALA A 355 9.40 -16.39 1.34
CA ALA A 355 9.94 -16.28 2.67
C ALA A 355 9.54 -17.48 3.55
N SER A 356 10.36 -17.81 4.52
CA SER A 356 10.09 -18.89 5.50
C SER A 356 9.81 -20.27 4.91
N VAL A 357 10.26 -20.54 3.67
CA VAL A 357 10.16 -21.88 3.03
C VAL A 357 11.38 -22.75 3.36
N ASN A 358 11.38 -24.01 2.92
CA ASN A 358 12.48 -24.99 3.17
C ASN A 358 13.21 -25.42 1.90
N ILE A 359 13.23 -24.57 0.87
CA ILE A 359 13.90 -24.89 -0.41
C ILE A 359 15.43 -24.90 -0.25
N ARG A 360 16.07 -25.83 -0.96
CA ARG A 360 17.53 -25.94 -1.01
C ARG A 360 17.99 -26.15 -2.46
N ASN A 361 19.15 -25.54 -2.82
CA ASN A 361 19.78 -25.74 -4.13
C ASN A 361 18.79 -25.51 -5.30
N PHE A 362 18.41 -24.30 -5.55
CA PHE A 362 17.49 -23.96 -6.64
C PHE A 362 18.14 -23.10 -7.72
N THR A 363 17.50 -23.05 -8.88
CA THR A 363 18.00 -22.34 -10.04
C THR A 363 17.08 -21.18 -10.38
N ILE A 364 17.65 -19.98 -10.49
CA ILE A 364 16.98 -18.77 -10.98
C ILE A 364 17.10 -18.75 -12.52
N PRO A 365 15.99 -18.80 -13.27
CA PRO A 365 16.03 -18.88 -14.73
C PRO A 365 16.60 -17.61 -15.39
N SER A 366 17.05 -17.77 -16.63
CA SER A 366 17.74 -16.69 -17.37
C SER A 366 16.89 -15.44 -17.66
N GLY A 367 15.56 -15.57 -17.62
CA GLY A 367 14.62 -14.51 -17.91
C GLY A 367 14.36 -13.48 -16.80
N ILE A 368 14.79 -13.78 -15.57
CA ILE A 368 14.52 -12.96 -14.40
C ILE A 368 15.10 -11.55 -14.53
N GLN A 369 14.23 -10.55 -14.37
CA GLN A 369 14.60 -9.14 -14.39
C GLN A 369 14.72 -8.56 -12.98
N LYS A 370 13.84 -9.00 -12.05
CA LYS A 370 13.74 -8.43 -10.70
C LYS A 370 13.44 -9.49 -9.65
N ILE A 371 14.20 -9.44 -8.54
CA ILE A 371 13.93 -10.15 -7.29
C ILE A 371 13.82 -9.09 -6.20
N GLU A 372 12.66 -8.99 -5.55
CA GLU A 372 12.34 -7.93 -4.61
C GLU A 372 12.74 -8.26 -3.16
N THR A 373 12.48 -7.33 -2.24
CA THR A 373 12.79 -7.39 -0.80
C THR A 373 12.30 -8.71 -0.18
N GLY A 374 13.16 -9.35 0.59
CA GLY A 374 12.80 -10.56 1.34
C GLY A 374 12.31 -11.75 0.50
N ALA A 375 12.41 -11.71 -0.83
CA ALA A 375 11.82 -12.73 -1.71
C ALA A 375 12.17 -14.18 -1.31
N PHE A 376 13.32 -14.40 -0.68
CA PHE A 376 13.80 -15.65 -0.14
C PHE A 376 14.29 -15.49 1.31
N ALA A 377 13.57 -14.69 2.11
CA ALA A 377 13.94 -14.40 3.49
C ALA A 377 13.70 -15.60 4.44
N GLY A 378 14.43 -15.65 5.55
CA GLY A 378 14.16 -16.60 6.64
C GLY A 378 14.38 -18.08 6.31
N ILE A 379 15.10 -18.40 5.22
CA ILE A 379 15.35 -19.80 4.81
C ILE A 379 16.61 -20.32 5.50
N ASN A 380 16.48 -21.41 6.24
CA ASN A 380 17.60 -22.06 6.89
C ASN A 380 18.35 -22.98 5.93
N GLN A 381 19.67 -22.78 5.78
CA GLN A 381 20.56 -23.63 4.96
C GLN A 381 20.13 -23.73 3.48
N ILE A 382 19.95 -22.61 2.79
CA ILE A 382 19.57 -22.57 1.36
C ILE A 382 20.52 -23.42 0.49
N GLY A 383 21.85 -23.42 0.77
CA GLY A 383 22.83 -24.08 -0.09
C GLY A 383 23.11 -23.26 -1.36
N THR A 384 23.04 -23.88 -2.55
CA THR A 384 23.43 -23.22 -3.80
C THR A 384 22.23 -22.62 -4.54
N VAL A 385 22.28 -21.32 -4.80
CA VAL A 385 21.38 -20.62 -5.70
C VAL A 385 22.10 -20.33 -7.01
N THR A 386 21.69 -20.98 -8.09
CA THR A 386 22.32 -20.87 -9.40
C THR A 386 21.57 -19.88 -10.29
N PHE A 387 22.25 -18.86 -10.78
CA PHE A 387 21.71 -17.91 -11.76
C PHE A 387 22.05 -18.36 -13.19
N GLU A 388 21.04 -18.64 -14.01
CA GLU A 388 21.22 -19.04 -15.41
C GLU A 388 21.39 -17.87 -16.37
N GLY A 389 21.00 -16.66 -15.96
CA GLY A 389 21.09 -15.44 -16.74
C GLY A 389 21.41 -14.20 -15.91
N SER A 390 21.67 -13.10 -16.60
CA SER A 390 21.91 -11.81 -15.95
C SER A 390 20.59 -11.25 -15.42
N THR A 391 20.45 -11.16 -14.10
CA THR A 391 19.33 -10.49 -13.43
C THR A 391 19.62 -9.00 -13.33
N LYS A 392 18.69 -8.14 -13.79
CA LYS A 392 18.90 -6.68 -13.78
C LYS A 392 18.92 -6.13 -12.36
N TYR A 393 18.13 -6.72 -11.47
CA TYR A 393 17.93 -6.23 -10.11
C TYR A 393 17.70 -7.39 -9.14
N VAL A 394 18.43 -7.41 -8.06
CA VAL A 394 18.18 -8.26 -6.88
C VAL A 394 18.23 -7.33 -5.67
N ALA A 395 17.15 -7.30 -4.88
CA ALA A 395 17.13 -6.53 -3.66
C ALA A 395 18.24 -7.01 -2.71
N ALA A 396 18.86 -6.08 -2.02
CA ALA A 396 20.00 -6.39 -1.14
C ALA A 396 19.62 -7.30 0.03
N ASP A 397 18.36 -7.23 0.42
CA ASP A 397 17.71 -8.01 1.48
C ASP A 397 16.85 -9.17 0.94
N ALA A 398 16.96 -9.49 -0.35
CA ALA A 398 16.21 -10.60 -0.96
C ALA A 398 16.36 -11.94 -0.22
N PHE A 399 17.48 -12.14 0.45
CA PHE A 399 17.80 -13.34 1.24
C PHE A 399 18.01 -12.99 2.74
N MET A 400 17.36 -11.97 3.25
CA MET A 400 17.57 -11.55 4.64
C MET A 400 17.22 -12.66 5.63
N ASN A 401 17.98 -12.76 6.72
CA ASN A 401 17.83 -13.81 7.75
C ASN A 401 17.96 -15.25 7.24
N SER A 402 18.45 -15.46 6.01
CA SER A 402 18.72 -16.78 5.46
C SER A 402 20.18 -17.18 5.67
N THR A 403 20.43 -18.47 5.82
CA THR A 403 21.76 -19.02 6.14
C THR A 403 22.25 -20.01 5.09
N GLY A 404 23.58 -20.27 5.05
CA GLY A 404 24.20 -21.28 4.20
C GLY A 404 24.16 -20.99 2.70
N ILE A 405 23.99 -19.71 2.31
CA ILE A 405 23.80 -19.33 0.91
C ILE A 405 25.11 -19.32 0.14
N LYS A 406 25.12 -20.02 -1.00
CA LYS A 406 26.18 -19.92 -2.02
C LYS A 406 25.57 -19.48 -3.35
N LEU A 407 25.85 -18.25 -3.78
CA LEU A 407 25.42 -17.75 -5.09
C LEU A 407 26.40 -18.25 -6.17
N VAL A 408 25.89 -18.84 -7.23
CA VAL A 408 26.65 -19.33 -8.38
C VAL A 408 26.06 -18.74 -9.66
N TYR A 409 26.91 -18.10 -10.44
CA TYR A 409 26.53 -17.54 -11.74
C TYR A 409 27.15 -18.40 -12.85
N LYS A 410 26.38 -18.80 -13.86
CA LYS A 410 26.93 -19.48 -15.02
C LYS A 410 28.00 -18.64 -15.73
N LYS A 411 28.96 -19.26 -16.35
CA LYS A 411 30.09 -18.59 -17.02
C LYS A 411 29.59 -17.54 -18.02
N GLY A 412 30.11 -16.31 -17.94
CA GLY A 412 29.74 -15.19 -18.80
C GLY A 412 28.57 -14.33 -18.31
N ILE A 413 27.91 -14.70 -17.22
CA ILE A 413 26.83 -13.94 -16.64
C ILE A 413 27.39 -12.83 -15.73
N LYS A 414 26.90 -11.60 -15.90
CA LYS A 414 27.18 -10.50 -14.99
C LYS A 414 26.32 -10.65 -13.72
N GLU A 415 26.97 -10.48 -12.58
CA GLU A 415 26.27 -10.46 -11.29
C GLU A 415 25.19 -9.37 -11.27
N ALA A 416 24.07 -9.69 -10.60
CA ALA A 416 22.99 -8.74 -10.41
C ALA A 416 23.45 -7.51 -9.61
N GLN A 417 22.97 -6.34 -9.97
CA GLN A 417 23.14 -5.14 -9.14
C GLN A 417 22.26 -5.28 -7.90
N THR A 418 22.86 -5.31 -6.71
CA THR A 418 22.14 -5.28 -5.44
C THR A 418 21.81 -3.85 -5.05
N GLU A 419 20.61 -3.60 -4.58
CA GLU A 419 20.16 -2.29 -4.09
C GLU A 419 19.82 -2.38 -2.61
N LEU A 420 20.27 -1.41 -1.80
CA LEU A 420 19.81 -1.29 -0.42
C LEU A 420 18.34 -0.88 -0.41
N SER A 421 17.53 -1.49 0.45
CA SER A 421 16.18 -1.01 0.72
C SER A 421 16.20 0.44 1.22
N TYR A 422 15.29 1.28 0.73
CA TYR A 422 15.26 2.73 0.99
C TYR A 422 14.93 3.10 2.44
N ASP A 423 14.36 2.21 3.23
CA ASP A 423 13.66 2.56 4.47
C ASP A 423 14.53 2.54 5.73
N TYR A 424 15.84 2.26 5.64
CA TYR A 424 16.66 2.05 6.83
C TYR A 424 18.05 2.71 6.81
N ILE A 425 18.16 3.91 6.24
CA ILE A 425 19.35 4.73 6.45
C ILE A 425 18.98 5.89 7.36
N ILE A 426 19.54 5.88 8.57
CA ILE A 426 19.37 6.96 9.53
C ILE A 426 20.76 7.60 9.72
N ALA A 427 20.83 8.93 9.73
CA ALA A 427 22.04 9.62 10.13
C ALA A 427 21.73 10.70 11.17
N ARG A 428 22.64 10.84 12.15
CA ARG A 428 22.55 11.87 13.18
C ARG A 428 23.87 12.60 13.27
N LYS A 429 23.82 13.93 13.37
CA LYS A 429 24.99 14.75 13.74
C LYS A 429 25.28 14.53 15.23
N ASN A 430 26.49 14.11 15.54
CA ASN A 430 26.94 13.90 16.91
C ASN A 430 28.12 14.85 17.18
N GLY A 431 27.83 16.11 17.56
CA GLY A 431 28.78 17.15 17.87
C GLY A 431 29.99 17.25 16.90
N ASN A 432 30.81 18.29 16.99
CA ASN A 432 32.15 18.44 16.39
C ASN A 432 32.38 17.77 15.00
N ASN A 433 31.44 17.98 14.03
CA ASN A 433 31.52 17.44 12.66
C ASN A 433 31.52 15.90 12.57
N LYS A 434 31.10 15.17 13.59
CA LYS A 434 30.89 13.73 13.52
C LYS A 434 29.45 13.42 13.03
N VAL A 435 29.35 12.48 12.10
CA VAL A 435 28.06 11.96 11.57
C VAL A 435 28.04 10.46 11.83
N ARG A 436 27.10 10.01 12.63
CA ARG A 436 26.80 8.58 12.78
C ARG A 436 25.74 8.23 11.74
N THR A 437 26.07 7.32 10.85
CA THR A 437 25.16 6.77 9.85
C THR A 437 24.87 5.32 10.22
N THR A 438 23.60 4.94 10.28
CA THR A 438 23.11 3.60 10.56
C THR A 438 22.33 3.09 9.36
N TRP A 439 22.46 1.84 9.02
CA TRP A 439 21.74 1.18 7.92
C TRP A 439 21.46 -0.28 8.29
N GLN A 440 20.54 -0.90 7.59
CA GLN A 440 20.30 -2.33 7.74
C GLN A 440 21.43 -3.10 7.03
N PRO A 441 22.07 -4.08 7.69
CA PRO A 441 23.09 -4.92 7.06
C PRO A 441 22.50 -5.74 5.90
N VAL A 442 23.25 -5.81 4.81
CA VAL A 442 22.89 -6.59 3.62
C VAL A 442 23.53 -7.97 3.72
N SER A 443 22.72 -9.01 3.59
CA SER A 443 23.22 -10.40 3.58
C SER A 443 24.24 -10.58 2.45
N GLY A 444 25.40 -11.19 2.76
CA GLY A 444 26.46 -11.43 1.78
C GLY A 444 27.34 -10.21 1.45
N ALA A 445 27.09 -9.03 2.01
CA ALA A 445 27.97 -7.88 1.82
C ALA A 445 29.29 -8.09 2.58
N ASN A 446 30.43 -7.83 1.91
CA ASN A 446 31.74 -7.77 2.55
C ASN A 446 31.98 -6.40 3.22
N GLY A 447 31.17 -5.42 2.92
CA GLY A 447 31.23 -4.10 3.52
C GLY A 447 30.41 -3.06 2.77
N TYR A 448 30.63 -1.78 3.12
CA TYR A 448 29.86 -0.65 2.61
C TYR A 448 30.73 0.49 2.16
N GLN A 449 30.29 1.19 1.12
CA GLN A 449 30.86 2.47 0.72
C GLN A 449 29.88 3.59 1.04
N LEU A 450 30.34 4.61 1.81
CA LEU A 450 29.59 5.81 2.11
C LEU A 450 30.21 7.00 1.40
N LYS A 451 29.37 7.90 0.88
CA LYS A 451 29.82 9.22 0.38
C LYS A 451 28.99 10.32 1.02
N PHE A 452 29.67 11.41 1.34
CA PHE A 452 29.11 12.60 1.96
C PHE A 452 29.29 13.80 1.03
N SER A 453 28.24 14.62 0.83
CA SER A 453 28.28 15.78 -0.06
C SER A 453 27.39 16.91 0.47
N THR A 454 27.70 18.16 0.07
CA THR A 454 26.82 19.32 0.25
C THR A 454 25.97 19.59 -0.99
N ASP A 455 26.07 18.74 -2.00
CA ASP A 455 25.33 18.80 -3.25
C ASP A 455 24.54 17.51 -3.46
N LYS A 456 23.21 17.64 -3.67
CA LYS A 456 22.28 16.52 -3.89
C LYS A 456 22.71 15.59 -5.03
N LYS A 457 23.35 16.12 -6.06
CA LYS A 457 23.84 15.35 -7.22
C LYS A 457 25.21 14.71 -6.99
N PHE A 458 25.83 14.91 -5.81
CA PHE A 458 27.17 14.42 -5.45
C PHE A 458 28.28 14.81 -6.44
N LYS A 459 28.17 15.95 -7.13
CA LYS A 459 29.23 16.49 -7.98
C LYS A 459 30.48 16.86 -7.17
N LYS A 460 30.29 17.31 -5.91
CA LYS A 460 31.37 17.63 -4.98
C LYS A 460 31.29 16.75 -3.74
N VAL A 461 32.02 15.64 -3.73
CA VAL A 461 32.10 14.72 -2.60
C VAL A 461 33.05 15.26 -1.56
N LEU A 462 32.59 15.42 -0.32
CA LEU A 462 33.37 15.86 0.83
C LEU A 462 34.22 14.73 1.41
N LYS A 463 33.64 13.53 1.50
CA LYS A 463 34.24 12.34 2.10
C LYS A 463 33.73 11.08 1.46
N THR A 464 34.63 10.12 1.24
CA THR A 464 34.27 8.73 0.92
C THR A 464 34.84 7.83 2.03
N VAL A 465 34.05 6.90 2.51
CA VAL A 465 34.42 5.94 3.56
C VAL A 465 34.15 4.53 3.06
N MET A 466 35.09 3.62 3.27
CA MET A 466 34.94 2.20 3.05
C MET A 466 34.88 1.50 4.41
N VAL A 467 33.77 0.80 4.64
CA VAL A 467 33.55 -0.02 5.84
C VAL A 467 33.77 -1.46 5.44
N LYS A 468 34.82 -2.10 5.95
CA LYS A 468 35.29 -3.44 5.54
C LYS A 468 34.65 -4.58 6.33
N LYS A 469 33.43 -4.42 6.82
CA LYS A 469 32.69 -5.45 7.56
C LYS A 469 31.22 -5.30 7.26
N ASN A 470 30.48 -6.39 7.36
CA ASN A 470 29.02 -6.35 7.28
C ASN A 470 28.45 -5.87 8.64
N VAL A 471 28.49 -4.57 8.85
CA VAL A 471 28.01 -3.89 10.07
C VAL A 471 26.91 -2.91 9.73
N SER A 472 26.09 -2.59 10.71
CA SER A 472 24.89 -1.73 10.56
C SER A 472 25.17 -0.24 10.73
N ASN A 473 26.40 0.19 11.05
CA ASN A 473 26.69 1.60 11.28
C ASN A 473 28.15 1.99 11.08
N ALA A 474 28.38 3.28 10.86
CA ALA A 474 29.70 3.89 10.91
C ALA A 474 29.60 5.33 11.43
N THR A 475 30.62 5.73 12.22
CA THR A 475 30.77 7.12 12.62
C THR A 475 31.89 7.76 11.80
N THR A 476 31.57 8.84 11.12
CA THR A 476 32.48 9.51 10.19
C THR A 476 32.67 10.98 10.56
N TYR A 477 33.91 11.45 10.58
CA TYR A 477 34.18 12.86 10.70
C TYR A 477 34.03 13.53 9.33
N VAL A 478 33.10 14.48 9.22
CA VAL A 478 32.80 15.21 7.97
C VAL A 478 32.83 16.70 8.27
N LYS A 479 33.89 17.39 7.88
CA LYS A 479 33.98 18.84 8.03
C LYS A 479 32.98 19.50 7.09
N ASN A 480 31.86 19.95 7.64
CA ASN A 480 30.78 20.57 6.88
C ASN A 480 30.42 21.94 7.48
N LYS A 481 30.63 23.00 6.72
CA LYS A 481 30.23 24.38 7.09
C LYS A 481 28.77 24.72 6.68
N LYS A 482 28.12 23.88 5.86
CA LYS A 482 26.74 24.08 5.40
C LYS A 482 25.76 23.38 6.33
N LYS A 483 24.50 23.88 6.39
CA LYS A 483 23.44 23.28 7.20
C LYS A 483 23.01 21.90 6.67
N THR A 484 22.98 21.72 5.34
CA THR A 484 22.50 20.48 4.69
C THR A 484 23.67 19.59 4.29
N LEU A 485 23.55 18.30 4.59
CA LEU A 485 24.51 17.27 4.20
C LEU A 485 23.74 16.13 3.52
N TYR A 486 24.19 15.74 2.33
CA TYR A 486 23.68 14.57 1.62
C TYR A 486 24.59 13.39 1.84
N ILE A 487 24.01 12.24 2.12
CA ILE A 487 24.71 11.00 2.40
C ILE A 487 24.18 9.94 1.45
N LYS A 488 25.08 9.12 0.92
CA LYS A 488 24.67 7.91 0.22
C LYS A 488 25.53 6.72 0.64
N VAL A 489 24.87 5.56 0.72
CA VAL A 489 25.45 4.31 1.17
C VAL A 489 25.17 3.25 0.13
N ARG A 490 26.14 2.36 -0.12
CA ARG A 490 25.93 1.15 -0.93
C ARG A 490 26.74 -0.01 -0.37
N PRO A 491 26.24 -1.25 -0.47
CA PRO A 491 27.02 -2.44 -0.13
C PRO A 491 28.09 -2.71 -1.20
N TYR A 492 29.07 -3.53 -0.87
CA TYR A 492 29.95 -4.17 -1.85
C TYR A 492 30.24 -5.61 -1.45
N GLN A 493 30.48 -6.44 -2.46
CA GLN A 493 31.08 -7.77 -2.31
C GLN A 493 32.46 -7.77 -2.94
N THR A 494 33.39 -8.55 -2.38
CA THR A 494 34.73 -8.71 -2.94
C THR A 494 34.79 -10.05 -3.68
N ILE A 495 34.83 -9.99 -5.01
CA ILE A 495 34.86 -11.15 -5.90
C ILE A 495 36.14 -11.09 -6.69
N ASN A 496 36.91 -12.19 -6.68
CA ASN A 496 38.21 -12.26 -7.36
C ASN A 496 39.13 -11.06 -7.02
N LYS A 497 39.16 -10.68 -5.74
CA LYS A 497 39.92 -9.52 -5.20
C LYS A 497 39.46 -8.15 -5.72
N LYS A 498 38.31 -8.03 -6.40
CA LYS A 498 37.71 -6.77 -6.84
C LYS A 498 36.42 -6.52 -6.11
N ASN A 499 36.16 -5.26 -5.73
CA ASN A 499 34.88 -4.88 -5.12
C ASN A 499 33.83 -4.67 -6.19
N VAL A 500 32.77 -5.43 -6.13
CA VAL A 500 31.54 -5.25 -6.91
C VAL A 500 30.55 -4.50 -6.02
N TYR A 501 30.01 -3.40 -6.52
CA TYR A 501 29.19 -2.49 -5.73
C TYR A 501 27.73 -2.59 -6.09
N GLY A 502 26.87 -2.62 -5.07
CA GLY A 502 25.43 -2.44 -5.21
C GLY A 502 25.05 -0.97 -5.51
N ARG A 503 23.76 -0.73 -5.66
CA ARG A 503 23.22 0.61 -5.90
C ARG A 503 23.35 1.52 -4.67
N TRP A 504 23.23 2.83 -4.90
CA TRP A 504 23.27 3.83 -3.86
C TRP A 504 21.89 4.07 -3.26
N SER A 505 21.79 4.02 -1.95
CA SER A 505 20.70 4.60 -1.17
C SER A 505 21.07 5.97 -0.65
N TYR A 506 20.10 6.88 -0.53
CA TYR A 506 20.31 8.31 -0.31
C TYR A 506 19.58 8.80 0.94
N LEU A 507 20.23 9.72 1.66
CA LEU A 507 19.65 10.43 2.80
C LEU A 507 20.05 11.91 2.76
N GLN A 508 19.15 12.79 3.17
CA GLN A 508 19.44 14.20 3.47
C GLN A 508 19.43 14.40 4.98
N LEU A 509 20.49 15.02 5.56
CA LEU A 509 20.65 15.29 6.97
C LEU A 509 20.76 16.82 7.22
#